data_fabb67349189029c263c23b7a59517da
#
_entry.id   fabb67349189029c263c23b7a59517da
#
_cell.length_a   1.000
_cell.length_b   1.000
_cell.length_c   1.000
_cell.angle_alpha   90.00
_cell.angle_beta   90.00
_cell.angle_gamma   90.00
#
_symmetry.space_group_name_H-M   'P 1'
#
loop_
_entity.id
_entity.type
_entity.pdbx_description
1 polymer ?
#
loop_
_entity_poly.entity_id
_entity_poly.type
_entity_poly.pdbx_seq_one_letter_code
_entity_poly.pdbx_strand_id
1 'polypeptide(L)'
;MSYQRRQLLQMMSYAFGSSIILPRNKALATQNLAQPSGPAPSADADAPAKADLKDESGGTKMEKVAGIGGLFFRAHDPKALGNWYQQHLGIALTPTSEGGTVWQQEAGPTSFTPFPETTKYFGNPEKMWMINFRVHDLSKMVAQLRATGVEVKDPESYPNVGSFAHLHDPEGNPIELWQPA
;
A
#
# COMPACT_ATOMS: atom_id res chain seq x y z
N MET A 1 -7.16 5.86 24.61
CA MET A 1 -6.52 5.24 23.44
C MET A 1 -7.03 3.81 23.31
N SER A 2 -7.58 3.42 22.15
CA SER A 2 -8.02 2.04 21.96
C SER A 2 -6.82 1.10 21.90
N TYR A 3 -6.99 -0.12 22.38
CA TYR A 3 -5.97 -1.19 22.37
C TYR A 3 -5.36 -1.42 20.96
N GLN A 4 -6.16 -1.30 19.92
CA GLN A 4 -5.74 -1.48 18.53
C GLN A 4 -4.78 -0.40 18.04
N ARG A 5 -4.94 0.85 18.48
CA ARG A 5 -4.01 1.94 18.16
C ARG A 5 -2.65 1.78 18.83
N ARG A 6 -2.63 1.22 20.05
CA ARG A 6 -1.35 0.89 20.72
C ARG A 6 -0.58 -0.18 19.98
N GLN A 7 -1.26 -1.19 19.42
CA GLN A 7 -0.60 -2.22 18.62
C GLN A 7 -0.01 -1.66 17.31
N LEU A 8 -0.73 -0.78 16.61
CA LEU A 8 -0.21 -0.14 15.39
C LEU A 8 1.04 0.69 15.68
N LEU A 9 1.02 1.49 16.74
CA LEU A 9 2.17 2.30 17.17
C LEU A 9 3.35 1.43 17.58
N GLN A 10 3.13 0.31 18.27
CA GLN A 10 4.17 -0.65 18.60
C GLN A 10 4.74 -1.33 17.34
N MET A 11 3.93 -1.73 16.38
CA MET A 11 4.40 -2.34 15.13
C MET A 11 5.23 -1.37 14.29
N MET A 12 4.85 -0.10 14.21
CA MET A 12 5.63 0.92 13.51
C MET A 12 6.96 1.25 14.22
N SER A 13 7.01 1.19 15.54
CA SER A 13 8.25 1.39 16.32
C SER A 13 9.26 0.25 16.14
N TYR A 14 8.82 -0.97 15.88
CA TYR A 14 9.70 -2.12 15.61
C TYR A 14 10.31 -2.12 14.21
N ALA A 15 9.75 -1.37 13.27
CA ALA A 15 10.30 -1.27 11.90
C ALA A 15 11.63 -0.50 11.83
N PHE A 16 12.01 0.24 12.88
CA PHE A 16 13.20 1.08 12.90
C PHE A 16 14.34 0.62 13.82
N GLY A 17 14.25 -0.55 14.43
CA GLY A 17 15.34 -1.03 15.25
C GLY A 17 15.19 -2.44 15.81
N SER A 18 16.08 -3.30 15.40
CA SER A 18 16.51 -4.58 15.99
C SER A 18 16.08 -5.85 15.27
N SER A 19 17.09 -6.56 14.80
CA SER A 19 17.03 -7.95 14.35
C SER A 19 16.50 -8.85 15.46
N ILE A 20 15.38 -9.52 15.22
CA ILE A 20 14.92 -10.61 16.07
C ILE A 20 14.84 -11.89 15.25
N ILE A 21 15.59 -12.88 15.71
CA ILE A 21 15.61 -14.27 15.24
C ILE A 21 14.25 -14.92 15.56
N LEU A 22 13.55 -15.42 14.54
CA LEU A 22 12.32 -16.19 14.69
C LEU A 22 12.60 -17.69 14.68
N PRO A 23 11.91 -18.49 15.50
CA PRO A 23 12.02 -19.94 15.48
C PRO A 23 11.26 -20.57 14.30
N ARG A 24 11.86 -21.60 13.73
CA ARG A 24 11.29 -22.47 12.68
C ARG A 24 10.02 -23.15 13.16
N ASN A 25 8.95 -23.09 12.40
CA ASN A 25 7.88 -24.07 12.48
C ASN A 25 7.44 -24.60 11.12
N LYS A 26 7.03 -25.87 11.16
CA LYS A 26 6.93 -26.88 10.10
C LYS A 26 5.87 -26.60 9.04
N ALA A 27 6.13 -27.18 7.89
CA ALA A 27 5.32 -27.30 6.68
C ALA A 27 3.84 -27.72 6.90
N LEU A 28 2.97 -27.17 6.06
CA LEU A 28 1.69 -27.79 5.71
C LEU A 28 1.41 -27.64 4.21
N ALA A 29 0.82 -28.70 3.69
CA ALA A 29 0.77 -29.20 2.33
C ALA A 29 0.02 -28.32 1.31
N THR A 30 0.52 -28.43 0.09
CA THR A 30 -0.02 -28.23 -1.25
C THR A 30 -1.53 -28.40 -1.41
N GLN A 31 -2.21 -27.42 -2.00
CA GLN A 31 -3.37 -27.66 -2.87
C GLN A 31 -3.22 -26.88 -4.18
N ASN A 32 -3.25 -27.66 -5.22
CA ASN A 32 -3.09 -27.33 -6.62
C ASN A 32 -4.42 -26.74 -7.14
N LEU A 33 -4.43 -25.49 -7.60
CA LEU A 33 -5.55 -24.93 -8.37
C LEU A 33 -5.04 -24.45 -9.72
N ALA A 34 -5.59 -25.08 -10.75
CA ALA A 34 -5.29 -24.87 -12.16
C ALA A 34 -5.55 -23.42 -12.60
N GLN A 35 -4.60 -22.86 -13.32
CA GLN A 35 -4.74 -21.58 -14.03
C GLN A 35 -5.31 -21.80 -15.43
N PRO A 36 -6.17 -20.90 -15.94
CA PRO A 36 -6.53 -20.88 -17.36
C PRO A 36 -5.42 -20.20 -18.18
N SER A 37 -5.01 -20.90 -19.21
CA SER A 37 -4.01 -20.47 -20.20
C SER A 37 -4.60 -19.45 -21.18
N GLY A 38 -4.04 -18.24 -21.18
CA GLY A 38 -4.19 -17.25 -22.27
C GLY A 38 -2.80 -16.86 -22.79
N PRO A 39 -2.64 -16.55 -24.09
CA PRO A 39 -1.32 -16.33 -24.68
C PRO A 39 -0.71 -15.00 -24.20
N ALA A 40 0.56 -15.06 -23.80
CA ALA A 40 1.37 -13.90 -23.48
C ALA A 40 1.81 -13.16 -24.75
N PRO A 41 1.88 -11.82 -24.74
CA PRO A 41 2.54 -11.09 -25.81
C PRO A 41 4.05 -11.25 -25.73
N SER A 42 4.68 -11.57 -26.86
CA SER A 42 6.12 -11.60 -27.04
C SER A 42 6.68 -10.19 -26.92
N ALA A 43 7.61 -9.98 -25.99
CA ALA A 43 8.43 -8.80 -25.93
C ALA A 43 9.91 -9.20 -26.14
N ASP A 44 10.38 -9.04 -27.36
CA ASP A 44 11.80 -8.88 -27.64
C ASP A 44 12.19 -7.45 -27.30
N ALA A 45 12.91 -7.26 -26.22
CA ALA A 45 13.70 -6.07 -25.98
C ALA A 45 14.87 -6.44 -25.07
N ASP A 46 16.04 -6.27 -25.65
CA ASP A 46 17.39 -6.44 -25.11
C ASP A 46 17.54 -5.68 -23.78
N ALA A 47 17.46 -6.41 -22.67
CA ALA A 47 17.76 -5.88 -21.35
C ALA A 47 19.17 -6.33 -20.96
N PRO A 48 20.04 -5.42 -20.44
CA PRO A 48 21.37 -5.78 -20.03
C PRO A 48 21.34 -6.87 -18.96
N ALA A 49 22.15 -7.91 -19.14
CA ALA A 49 22.30 -9.03 -18.22
C ALA A 49 22.59 -8.53 -16.80
N LYS A 50 21.70 -8.85 -15.87
CA LYS A 50 21.91 -8.61 -14.43
C LYS A 50 23.09 -9.49 -13.98
N ALA A 51 24.15 -8.85 -13.51
CA ALA A 51 25.26 -9.55 -12.87
C ALA A 51 24.74 -10.25 -11.62
N ASP A 52 24.99 -11.56 -11.50
CA ASP A 52 24.74 -12.34 -10.30
C ASP A 52 25.57 -11.79 -9.14
N LEU A 53 24.92 -11.09 -8.23
CA LEU A 53 25.52 -10.63 -7.00
C LEU A 53 25.66 -11.84 -6.05
N LYS A 54 26.83 -12.46 -6.04
CA LYS A 54 27.20 -13.42 -5.00
C LYS A 54 27.55 -12.66 -3.72
N ASP A 55 26.99 -13.07 -2.60
CA ASP A 55 27.47 -12.60 -1.30
C ASP A 55 28.81 -13.26 -0.96
N GLU A 56 29.59 -12.65 -0.07
CA GLU A 56 30.91 -13.16 0.33
C GLU A 56 30.85 -14.51 1.07
N SER A 57 29.66 -15.02 1.41
CA SER A 57 29.44 -16.31 2.07
C SER A 57 29.18 -17.47 1.10
N GLY A 58 29.11 -17.21 -0.21
CA GLY A 58 28.90 -18.25 -1.24
C GLY A 58 27.47 -18.83 -1.28
N GLY A 59 26.54 -18.28 -0.51
CA GLY A 59 25.13 -18.65 -0.55
C GLY A 59 24.37 -17.92 -1.66
N THR A 60 23.42 -18.59 -2.30
CA THR A 60 22.51 -17.94 -3.24
C THR A 60 21.63 -16.96 -2.46
N LYS A 61 21.82 -15.66 -2.68
CA LYS A 61 20.98 -14.62 -2.05
C LYS A 61 19.54 -14.78 -2.53
N MET A 62 18.63 -15.00 -1.59
CA MET A 62 17.21 -15.12 -1.90
C MET A 62 16.70 -13.83 -2.55
N GLU A 63 16.07 -13.94 -3.71
CA GLU A 63 15.42 -12.80 -4.40
C GLU A 63 14.27 -12.26 -3.55
N LYS A 64 14.08 -10.94 -3.59
CA LYS A 64 13.04 -10.23 -2.83
C LYS A 64 12.27 -9.29 -3.76
N VAL A 65 10.99 -9.09 -3.46
CA VAL A 65 10.20 -8.06 -4.15
C VAL A 65 10.80 -6.67 -3.90
N ALA A 66 10.84 -5.84 -4.95
CA ALA A 66 11.40 -4.49 -4.88
C ALA A 66 10.43 -3.47 -4.27
N GLY A 67 9.12 -3.73 -4.34
CA GLY A 67 8.08 -2.83 -3.85
C GLY A 67 6.70 -3.21 -4.37
N ILE A 68 5.72 -2.34 -4.13
CA ILE A 68 4.36 -2.48 -4.65
C ILE A 68 4.32 -1.90 -6.06
N GLY A 69 4.04 -2.75 -7.06
CA GLY A 69 3.94 -2.35 -8.47
C GLY A 69 2.57 -1.83 -8.87
N GLY A 70 1.53 -2.12 -8.08
CA GLY A 70 0.16 -1.67 -8.35
C GLY A 70 -0.80 -2.12 -7.27
N LEU A 71 -1.93 -1.41 -7.16
CA LEU A 71 -3.07 -1.78 -6.34
C LEU A 71 -4.26 -2.05 -7.26
N PHE A 72 -4.84 -3.26 -7.16
CA PHE A 72 -5.97 -3.68 -7.97
C PHE A 72 -7.12 -4.08 -7.07
N PHE A 73 -8.29 -3.49 -7.28
CA PHE A 73 -9.49 -3.79 -6.51
C PHE A 73 -10.75 -3.64 -7.38
N ARG A 74 -11.85 -4.20 -6.91
CA ARG A 74 -13.13 -4.12 -7.62
C ARG A 74 -13.80 -2.80 -7.27
N ALA A 75 -14.40 -2.16 -8.30
CA ALA A 75 -15.17 -0.94 -8.17
C ALA A 75 -16.55 -1.12 -8.83
N HIS A 76 -17.53 -0.45 -8.30
CA HIS A 76 -18.89 -0.40 -8.87
C HIS A 76 -18.90 0.38 -10.18
N ASP A 77 -18.29 1.58 -10.15
CA ASP A 77 -18.02 2.41 -11.32
C ASP A 77 -16.52 2.75 -11.38
N PRO A 78 -15.69 1.92 -12.05
CA PRO A 78 -14.25 2.13 -12.12
C PRO A 78 -13.84 3.47 -12.72
N LYS A 79 -14.66 4.00 -13.66
CA LYS A 79 -14.37 5.29 -14.31
C LYS A 79 -14.63 6.46 -13.37
N ALA A 80 -15.79 6.49 -12.72
CA ALA A 80 -16.12 7.55 -11.76
C ALA A 80 -15.18 7.52 -10.58
N LEU A 81 -14.89 6.34 -10.03
CA LEU A 81 -13.97 6.17 -8.91
C LEU A 81 -12.53 6.59 -9.27
N GLY A 82 -12.04 6.19 -10.43
CA GLY A 82 -10.73 6.60 -10.91
C GLY A 82 -10.60 8.10 -11.08
N ASN A 83 -11.60 8.77 -11.65
CA ASN A 83 -11.64 10.23 -11.77
C ASN A 83 -11.63 10.91 -10.39
N TRP A 84 -12.31 10.36 -9.40
CA TRP A 84 -12.28 10.86 -8.03
C TRP A 84 -10.85 10.80 -7.43
N TYR A 85 -10.16 9.68 -7.57
CA TYR A 85 -8.78 9.53 -7.09
C TYR A 85 -7.83 10.52 -7.79
N GLN A 86 -7.99 10.71 -9.09
CA GLN A 86 -7.21 11.69 -9.85
C GLN A 86 -7.48 13.11 -9.38
N GLN A 87 -8.74 13.49 -9.23
CA GLN A 87 -9.17 14.84 -8.89
C GLN A 87 -8.79 15.24 -7.46
N HIS A 88 -8.95 14.32 -6.50
CA HIS A 88 -8.82 14.63 -5.08
C HIS A 88 -7.45 14.26 -4.49
N LEU A 89 -6.81 13.23 -5.02
CA LEU A 89 -5.54 12.70 -4.51
C LEU A 89 -4.39 12.80 -5.52
N GLY A 90 -4.64 13.29 -6.73
CA GLY A 90 -3.61 13.46 -7.76
C GLY A 90 -3.06 12.14 -8.31
N ILE A 91 -3.78 11.04 -8.17
CA ILE A 91 -3.34 9.72 -8.65
C ILE A 91 -3.67 9.61 -10.14
N ALA A 92 -2.63 9.56 -10.99
CA ALA A 92 -2.81 9.37 -12.42
C ALA A 92 -3.38 7.97 -12.70
N LEU A 93 -4.46 7.93 -13.51
CA LEU A 93 -5.06 6.68 -13.95
C LEU A 93 -4.09 5.93 -14.88
N THR A 94 -4.12 4.61 -14.81
CA THR A 94 -3.37 3.78 -15.76
C THR A 94 -3.88 4.06 -17.18
N PRO A 95 -2.99 4.41 -18.12
CA PRO A 95 -3.37 4.68 -19.49
C PRO A 95 -4.01 3.46 -20.17
N THR A 96 -5.04 3.69 -20.98
CA THR A 96 -5.67 2.65 -21.81
C THR A 96 -5.14 2.62 -23.24
N SER A 97 -4.23 3.55 -23.56
CA SER A 97 -3.58 3.68 -24.89
C SER A 97 -2.06 3.67 -24.75
N GLU A 98 -1.38 3.29 -25.84
CA GLU A 98 0.10 3.33 -25.89
C GLU A 98 0.64 4.75 -25.68
N GLY A 99 1.78 4.85 -24.99
CA GLY A 99 2.49 6.11 -24.75
C GLY A 99 2.06 6.91 -23.52
N GLY A 100 1.07 6.46 -22.76
CA GLY A 100 0.72 7.08 -21.48
C GLY A 100 1.66 6.66 -20.35
N THR A 101 1.81 7.52 -19.33
CA THR A 101 2.62 7.23 -18.15
C THR A 101 1.73 6.79 -16.99
N VAL A 102 2.15 5.74 -16.28
CA VAL A 102 1.54 5.33 -15.01
C VAL A 102 1.92 6.31 -13.90
N TRP A 103 1.14 6.33 -12.84
CA TRP A 103 1.45 7.11 -11.64
C TRP A 103 2.81 6.71 -11.08
N GLN A 104 3.69 7.70 -10.91
CA GLN A 104 5.01 7.51 -10.32
C GLN A 104 4.94 7.85 -8.83
N GLN A 105 5.23 6.87 -7.99
CA GLN A 105 5.30 7.07 -6.55
C GLN A 105 6.67 7.63 -6.17
N GLU A 106 6.69 8.59 -5.26
CA GLU A 106 7.94 9.04 -4.68
C GLU A 106 8.54 7.94 -3.78
N ALA A 107 9.88 7.83 -3.79
CA ALA A 107 10.58 6.93 -2.89
C ALA A 107 10.29 7.26 -1.42
N GLY A 108 10.15 6.24 -0.58
CA GLY A 108 9.90 6.45 0.86
C GLY A 108 9.40 5.20 1.56
N PRO A 109 9.21 5.27 2.89
CA PRO A 109 8.79 4.13 3.67
C PRO A 109 7.39 3.66 3.25
N THR A 110 7.19 2.34 3.26
CA THR A 110 5.90 1.69 3.01
C THR A 110 5.61 0.72 4.15
N SER A 111 4.47 0.91 4.80
CA SER A 111 3.97 -0.04 5.80
C SER A 111 3.22 -1.17 5.09
N PHE A 112 3.59 -2.41 5.40
CA PHE A 112 2.88 -3.60 4.95
C PHE A 112 2.49 -4.41 6.18
N THR A 113 1.24 -4.28 6.63
CA THR A 113 0.79 -4.78 7.93
C THR A 113 -0.51 -5.55 7.79
N PRO A 114 -0.50 -6.88 7.96
CA PRO A 114 -1.74 -7.65 8.16
C PRO A 114 -2.38 -7.29 9.50
N PHE A 115 -3.69 -7.03 9.47
CA PHE A 115 -4.49 -6.79 10.67
C PHE A 115 -5.31 -8.03 11.02
N PRO A 116 -5.67 -8.21 12.31
CA PRO A 116 -6.64 -9.24 12.70
C PRO A 116 -7.97 -9.05 11.96
N GLU A 117 -8.63 -10.14 11.59
CA GLU A 117 -9.93 -10.13 10.91
C GLU A 117 -10.98 -9.28 11.65
N THR A 118 -10.90 -9.26 12.98
CA THR A 118 -11.82 -8.52 13.85
C THR A 118 -11.48 -7.04 14.01
N THR A 119 -10.51 -6.52 13.24
CA THR A 119 -10.09 -5.12 13.37
C THR A 119 -11.24 -4.16 13.07
N LYS A 120 -11.33 -3.10 13.86
CA LYS A 120 -12.23 -1.97 13.61
C LYS A 120 -11.49 -0.75 13.03
N TYR A 121 -10.21 -0.90 12.77
CA TYR A 121 -9.36 0.20 12.34
C TYR A 121 -9.78 0.76 10.97
N PHE A 122 -10.24 -0.11 10.07
CA PHE A 122 -10.68 0.29 8.73
C PHE A 122 -12.02 1.04 8.71
N GLY A 123 -12.76 1.08 9.83
CA GLY A 123 -14.02 1.80 9.95
C GLY A 123 -15.23 1.12 9.32
N ASN A 124 -15.02 0.22 8.35
CA ASN A 124 -16.06 -0.56 7.71
C ASN A 124 -15.71 -2.06 7.77
N PRO A 125 -16.53 -2.89 8.46
CA PRO A 125 -16.24 -4.31 8.64
C PRO A 125 -16.33 -5.13 7.34
N GLU A 126 -16.98 -4.62 6.31
CA GLU A 126 -17.08 -5.28 4.99
C GLU A 126 -15.84 -5.08 4.13
N LYS A 127 -14.96 -4.14 4.49
CA LYS A 127 -13.74 -3.84 3.74
C LYS A 127 -12.56 -4.61 4.31
N MET A 128 -11.95 -5.44 3.48
CA MET A 128 -10.86 -6.34 3.84
C MET A 128 -9.47 -5.69 3.76
N TRP A 129 -9.38 -4.45 3.32
CA TRP A 129 -8.14 -3.70 3.15
C TRP A 129 -8.37 -2.21 3.37
N MET A 130 -7.30 -1.52 3.67
CA MET A 130 -7.23 -0.06 3.72
C MET A 130 -5.95 0.38 3.03
N ILE A 131 -6.05 1.40 2.18
CA ILE A 131 -4.86 1.99 1.57
C ILE A 131 -4.37 3.16 2.40
N ASN A 132 -3.03 3.22 2.60
CA ASN A 132 -2.37 4.36 3.23
C ASN A 132 -1.59 5.11 2.16
N PHE A 133 -1.86 6.41 2.01
CA PHE A 133 -1.10 7.30 1.12
C PHE A 133 -0.22 8.23 1.94
N ARG A 134 1.06 8.29 1.59
CA ARG A 134 1.96 9.31 2.15
C ARG A 134 1.65 10.67 1.55
N VAL A 135 1.71 11.70 2.41
CA VAL A 135 1.54 13.10 2.01
C VAL A 135 2.64 13.95 2.63
N HIS A 136 3.03 15.03 1.96
CA HIS A 136 4.05 15.96 2.47
C HIS A 136 3.49 16.90 3.56
N ASP A 137 2.23 17.30 3.43
CA ASP A 137 1.57 18.22 4.35
C ASP A 137 0.13 17.77 4.56
N LEU A 138 -0.09 17.09 5.68
CA LEU A 138 -1.39 16.53 6.00
C LEU A 138 -2.44 17.62 6.23
N SER A 139 -2.05 18.74 6.84
CA SER A 139 -2.98 19.83 7.13
C SER A 139 -3.52 20.46 5.84
N LYS A 140 -2.64 20.69 4.86
CA LYS A 140 -3.05 21.20 3.54
C LYS A 140 -3.91 20.19 2.79
N MET A 141 -3.53 18.91 2.80
CA MET A 141 -4.31 17.87 2.13
C MET A 141 -5.71 17.75 2.73
N VAL A 142 -5.84 17.74 4.04
CA VAL A 142 -7.15 17.71 4.72
C VAL A 142 -7.99 18.94 4.40
N ALA A 143 -7.39 20.14 4.42
CA ALA A 143 -8.10 21.36 4.07
C ALA A 143 -8.59 21.35 2.61
N GLN A 144 -7.76 20.90 1.66
CA GLN A 144 -8.10 20.76 0.25
C GLN A 144 -9.27 19.79 0.05
N LEU A 145 -9.23 18.63 0.67
CA LEU A 145 -10.28 17.61 0.56
C LEU A 145 -11.61 18.11 1.14
N ARG A 146 -11.58 18.72 2.33
CA ARG A 146 -12.77 19.29 2.97
C ARG A 146 -13.38 20.43 2.15
N ALA A 147 -12.56 21.26 1.51
CA ALA A 147 -13.03 22.35 0.64
C ALA A 147 -13.78 21.84 -0.60
N THR A 148 -13.54 20.62 -1.02
CA THR A 148 -14.25 19.95 -2.12
C THR A 148 -15.41 19.04 -1.67
N GLY A 149 -15.77 19.10 -0.38
CA GLY A 149 -16.88 18.33 0.20
C GLY A 149 -16.54 16.89 0.60
N VAL A 150 -15.25 16.50 0.56
CA VAL A 150 -14.85 15.18 1.03
C VAL A 150 -14.80 15.18 2.56
N GLU A 151 -15.50 14.24 3.18
CA GLU A 151 -15.43 14.03 4.63
C GLU A 151 -14.08 13.44 5.03
N VAL A 152 -13.34 14.15 5.88
CA VAL A 152 -12.08 13.68 6.45
C VAL A 152 -12.15 13.81 7.96
N LYS A 153 -11.85 12.73 8.68
CA LYS A 153 -11.76 12.75 10.14
C LYS A 153 -10.65 13.70 10.59
N ASP A 154 -10.78 14.20 11.82
CA ASP A 154 -9.74 15.07 12.39
C ASP A 154 -8.40 14.34 12.46
N PRO A 155 -7.31 15.03 12.06
CA PRO A 155 -5.97 14.45 12.11
C PRO A 155 -5.55 14.07 13.53
N GLU A 156 -4.78 13.00 13.64
CA GLU A 156 -4.16 12.54 14.87
C GLU A 156 -2.64 12.45 14.67
N SER A 157 -1.87 12.93 15.64
CA SER A 157 -0.40 12.95 15.58
C SER A 157 0.20 12.07 16.67
N TYR A 158 1.27 11.36 16.30
CA TYR A 158 2.01 10.48 17.18
C TYR A 158 3.50 10.75 17.10
N PRO A 159 4.17 10.99 18.24
CA PRO A 159 5.61 11.28 18.27
C PRO A 159 6.43 10.20 17.56
N ASN A 160 7.37 10.60 16.73
CA ASN A 160 8.29 9.74 15.97
C ASN A 160 7.62 8.80 14.94
N VAL A 161 6.32 8.93 14.70
CA VAL A 161 5.58 8.13 13.71
C VAL A 161 5.02 9.02 12.61
N GLY A 162 4.44 10.17 12.99
CA GLY A 162 3.85 11.12 12.08
C GLY A 162 2.41 11.43 12.39
N SER A 163 1.73 12.04 11.43
CA SER A 163 0.34 12.47 11.54
C SER A 163 -0.53 11.73 10.54
N PHE A 164 -1.76 11.42 10.93
CA PHE A 164 -2.69 10.58 10.18
C PHE A 164 -4.06 11.23 10.09
N ALA A 165 -4.75 11.02 8.96
CA ALA A 165 -6.18 11.33 8.82
C ALA A 165 -6.87 10.22 8.05
N HIS A 166 -8.13 9.94 8.39
CA HIS A 166 -8.92 8.88 7.76
C HIS A 166 -10.07 9.46 6.97
N LEU A 167 -10.34 8.85 5.82
CA LEU A 167 -11.49 9.16 4.98
C LEU A 167 -11.95 7.89 4.26
N HIS A 168 -12.98 8.02 3.44
CA HIS A 168 -13.46 6.97 2.54
C HIS A 168 -13.59 7.55 1.14
N ASP A 169 -13.37 6.73 0.14
CA ASP A 169 -13.74 7.07 -1.23
C ASP A 169 -15.27 6.98 -1.43
N PRO A 170 -15.81 7.40 -2.59
CA PRO A 170 -17.27 7.35 -2.86
C PRO A 170 -17.90 5.95 -2.76
N GLU A 171 -17.11 4.89 -2.87
CA GLU A 171 -17.57 3.50 -2.74
C GLU A 171 -17.33 2.93 -1.34
N GLY A 172 -16.95 3.78 -0.37
CA GLY A 172 -16.73 3.42 1.02
C GLY A 172 -15.44 2.64 1.28
N ASN A 173 -14.46 2.66 0.35
CA ASN A 173 -13.18 2.07 0.62
C ASN A 173 -12.38 2.94 1.59
N PRO A 174 -11.82 2.38 2.67
CA PRO A 174 -11.11 3.14 3.67
C PRO A 174 -9.74 3.61 3.14
N ILE A 175 -9.46 4.88 3.39
CA ILE A 175 -8.21 5.54 3.05
C ILE A 175 -7.63 6.16 4.32
N GLU A 176 -6.33 6.00 4.49
CA GLU A 176 -5.55 6.73 5.48
C GLU A 176 -4.53 7.61 4.77
N LEU A 177 -4.45 8.87 5.17
CA LEU A 177 -3.39 9.78 4.77
C LEU A 177 -2.35 9.81 5.88
N TRP A 178 -1.07 9.72 5.51
CA TRP A 178 0.04 9.70 6.46
C TRP A 178 1.12 10.71 6.07
N GLN A 179 1.37 11.66 6.95
CA GLN A 179 2.58 12.48 6.91
C GLN A 179 3.59 11.87 7.87
N PRO A 180 4.68 11.26 7.38
CA PRO A 180 5.78 10.77 8.24
C PRO A 180 6.36 11.85 9.14
N ALA A 181 6.95 11.45 10.28
CA ALA A 181 7.63 12.34 11.22
C ALA A 181 8.91 12.95 10.64
#